data_37545eb48b4d7c2cac3413f1ed990389
#
_entry.id   37545eb48b4d7c2cac3413f1ed990389
#
_cell.length_a   1.000
_cell.length_b   1.000
_cell.length_c   1.000
_cell.angle_alpha   90.00
_cell.angle_beta   90.00
_cell.angle_gamma   90.00
#
_symmetry.space_group_name_H-M   'P 1'
#
loop_
_entity.id
_entity.type
_entity.pdbx_description
1 polymer ?
#
loop_
_entity_poly.entity_id
_entity_poly.type
_entity_poly.pdbx_seq_one_letter_code
_entity_poly.pdbx_strand_id
1 'polypeptide(L)'
;MEIIIVVAVVALIAVFFISQYNRLIRLNITVDEAWAQIEVQLKRRADLIPNLVETVKGYAKHEQSTFDAVVTAREKATTASTVADTAAADGMLTQALRGLLAVAEAYPDLKASANFMSLQEELATTENKVAFSRQFYNDNVRSLNTAVKTIPSSFFAGFAKVSEREFYEVEDPQDRNVPNVSFN
;
A
#
# COMPACT_ATOMS: atom_id res chain seq x y z
N MET A 1 -45.81 -31.53 15.36
CA MET A 1 -44.38 -31.79 15.04
C MET A 1 -43.94 -31.06 13.76
N GLU A 2 -44.74 -31.12 12.70
CA GLU A 2 -44.36 -30.50 11.39
C GLU A 2 -44.15 -29.00 11.46
N ILE A 3 -45.00 -28.25 12.16
CA ILE A 3 -44.81 -26.77 12.33
C ILE A 3 -43.51 -26.45 13.04
N ILE A 4 -43.11 -27.20 14.05
CA ILE A 4 -41.86 -26.99 14.79
C ILE A 4 -40.64 -27.21 13.86
N ILE A 5 -40.73 -28.25 13.02
CA ILE A 5 -39.65 -28.53 12.04
C ILE A 5 -39.53 -27.40 11.02
N VAL A 6 -40.66 -26.91 10.50
CA VAL A 6 -40.69 -25.79 9.56
C VAL A 6 -40.11 -24.54 10.18
N VAL A 7 -40.48 -24.18 11.41
CA VAL A 7 -39.95 -23.03 12.13
C VAL A 7 -38.46 -23.19 12.36
N ALA A 8 -37.98 -24.38 12.74
CA ALA A 8 -36.56 -24.64 12.95
C ALA A 8 -35.75 -24.47 11.64
N VAL A 9 -36.25 -24.97 10.52
CA VAL A 9 -35.61 -24.83 9.20
C VAL A 9 -35.56 -23.37 8.79
N VAL A 10 -36.63 -22.59 8.95
CA VAL A 10 -36.65 -21.15 8.64
C VAL A 10 -35.63 -20.38 9.51
N ALA A 11 -35.57 -20.73 10.81
CA ALA A 11 -34.60 -20.10 11.72
C ALA A 11 -33.14 -20.40 11.30
N LEU A 12 -32.83 -21.63 10.90
CA LEU A 12 -31.49 -22.02 10.41
C LEU A 12 -31.14 -21.27 9.12
N ILE A 13 -32.08 -21.14 8.19
CA ILE A 13 -31.91 -20.37 6.97
C ILE A 13 -31.62 -18.89 7.32
N ALA A 14 -32.41 -18.30 8.22
CA ALA A 14 -32.19 -16.90 8.62
C ALA A 14 -30.82 -16.68 9.26
N VAL A 15 -30.38 -17.55 10.16
CA VAL A 15 -29.05 -17.50 10.77
C VAL A 15 -27.93 -17.60 9.72
N PHE A 16 -28.12 -18.51 8.75
CA PHE A 16 -27.18 -18.64 7.64
C PHE A 16 -27.06 -17.34 6.82
N PHE A 17 -28.17 -16.70 6.46
CA PHE A 17 -28.23 -15.45 5.72
C PHE A 17 -27.50 -14.33 6.48
N ILE A 18 -27.84 -14.15 7.77
CA ILE A 18 -27.21 -13.15 8.64
C ILE A 18 -25.68 -13.40 8.74
N SER A 19 -25.28 -14.65 8.85
CA SER A 19 -23.86 -15.03 8.93
C SER A 19 -23.10 -14.64 7.65
N GLN A 20 -23.63 -14.93 6.47
CA GLN A 20 -23.01 -14.58 5.18
C GLN A 20 -22.93 -13.06 5.00
N TYR A 21 -24.01 -12.34 5.31
CA TYR A 21 -24.05 -10.89 5.27
C TYR A 21 -22.96 -10.28 6.18
N ASN A 22 -22.93 -10.69 7.45
CA ASN A 22 -21.97 -10.17 8.42
C ASN A 22 -20.52 -10.51 8.06
N ARG A 23 -20.30 -11.67 7.43
CA ARG A 23 -18.96 -12.05 6.92
C ARG A 23 -18.49 -11.08 5.84
N LEU A 24 -19.32 -10.76 4.84
CA LEU A 24 -18.98 -9.82 3.77
C LEU A 24 -18.70 -8.41 4.31
N ILE A 25 -19.55 -7.93 5.22
CA ILE A 25 -19.34 -6.62 5.85
C ILE A 25 -18.00 -6.59 6.60
N ARG A 26 -17.68 -7.62 7.38
CA ARG A 26 -16.39 -7.69 8.10
C ARG A 26 -15.21 -7.68 7.15
N LEU A 27 -15.24 -8.46 6.07
CA LEU A 27 -14.17 -8.47 5.08
C LEU A 27 -13.98 -7.09 4.44
N ASN A 28 -15.07 -6.38 4.10
CA ASN A 28 -14.98 -5.05 3.55
C ASN A 28 -14.37 -4.06 4.54
N ILE A 29 -14.79 -4.08 5.81
CA ILE A 29 -14.21 -3.24 6.87
C ILE A 29 -12.70 -3.52 7.04
N THR A 30 -12.29 -4.80 7.05
CA THR A 30 -10.88 -5.16 7.18
C THR A 30 -10.03 -4.64 6.01
N VAL A 31 -10.59 -4.59 4.79
CA VAL A 31 -9.92 -3.97 3.64
C VAL A 31 -9.76 -2.46 3.86
N ASP A 32 -10.79 -1.77 4.34
CA ASP A 32 -10.73 -0.33 4.63
C ASP A 32 -9.72 -0.01 5.76
N GLU A 33 -9.67 -0.83 6.80
CA GLU A 33 -8.66 -0.73 7.88
C GLU A 33 -7.24 -0.95 7.38
N ALA A 34 -7.06 -1.96 6.50
CA ALA A 34 -5.76 -2.24 5.89
C ALA A 34 -5.30 -1.10 4.97
N TRP A 35 -6.23 -0.46 4.25
CA TRP A 35 -5.95 0.73 3.45
C TRP A 35 -5.50 1.90 4.32
N ALA A 36 -6.21 2.20 5.38
CA ALA A 36 -5.84 3.25 6.32
C ALA A 36 -4.42 3.06 6.91
N GLN A 37 -4.00 1.80 7.12
CA GLN A 37 -2.62 1.51 7.56
C GLN A 37 -1.59 1.90 6.49
N ILE A 38 -1.85 1.64 5.20
CA ILE A 38 -0.98 2.09 4.10
C ILE A 38 -0.87 3.61 4.11
N GLU A 39 -1.99 4.32 4.15
CA GLU A 39 -2.02 5.79 4.14
C GLU A 39 -1.19 6.39 5.28
N VAL A 40 -1.28 5.83 6.48
CA VAL A 40 -0.46 6.27 7.64
C VAL A 40 1.03 6.12 7.37
N GLN A 41 1.47 4.99 6.79
CA GLN A 41 2.90 4.77 6.51
C GLN A 41 3.39 5.64 5.34
N LEU A 42 2.60 5.81 4.29
CA LEU A 42 2.91 6.69 3.16
C LEU A 42 3.01 8.15 3.62
N LYS A 43 2.08 8.60 4.46
CA LYS A 43 2.14 9.94 5.05
C LYS A 43 3.42 10.12 5.87
N ARG A 44 3.75 9.17 6.75
CA ARG A 44 4.98 9.21 7.54
C ARG A 44 6.23 9.31 6.63
N ARG A 45 6.25 8.53 5.54
CA ARG A 45 7.34 8.58 4.56
C ARG A 45 7.44 9.95 3.91
N ALA A 46 6.32 10.54 3.48
CA ALA A 46 6.26 11.87 2.87
C ALA A 46 6.68 12.99 3.84
N ASP A 47 6.40 12.83 5.15
CA ASP A 47 6.75 13.80 6.19
C ASP A 47 8.26 13.81 6.52
N LEU A 48 9.00 12.72 6.25
CA LEU A 48 10.46 12.66 6.41
C LEU A 48 11.23 13.38 5.30
N ILE A 49 10.63 13.52 4.11
CA ILE A 49 11.31 14.01 2.91
C ILE A 49 11.82 15.46 3.02
N PRO A 50 11.07 16.43 3.55
CA PRO A 50 11.58 17.80 3.67
C PRO A 50 12.88 17.86 4.47
N ASN A 51 12.95 17.14 5.60
CA ASN A 51 14.13 17.11 6.45
C ASN A 51 15.32 16.45 5.74
N LEU A 52 15.07 15.38 4.98
CA LEU A 52 16.11 14.73 4.19
C LEU A 52 16.65 15.66 3.12
N VAL A 53 15.78 16.31 2.34
CA VAL A 53 16.17 17.28 1.28
C VAL A 53 16.98 18.42 1.86
N GLU A 54 16.54 19.02 2.97
CA GLU A 54 17.27 20.12 3.62
C GLU A 54 18.65 19.66 4.15
N THR A 55 18.73 18.45 4.70
CA THR A 55 19.99 17.88 5.16
C THR A 55 20.96 17.69 3.99
N VAL A 56 20.51 17.13 2.87
CA VAL A 56 21.33 16.89 1.67
C VAL A 56 21.75 18.23 1.02
N LYS A 57 20.83 19.20 0.91
CA LYS A 57 21.12 20.54 0.37
C LYS A 57 22.24 21.25 1.10
N GLY A 58 22.41 21.02 2.40
CA GLY A 58 23.51 21.59 3.18
C GLY A 58 24.89 21.23 2.65
N TYR A 59 25.02 20.06 2.01
CA TYR A 59 26.29 19.51 1.50
C TYR A 59 26.37 19.49 -0.04
N ALA A 60 25.26 19.29 -0.74
CA ALA A 60 25.20 19.06 -2.18
C ALA A 60 24.40 20.16 -2.91
N LYS A 61 24.83 21.43 -2.81
CA LYS A 61 24.07 22.59 -3.29
C LYS A 61 23.78 22.63 -4.81
N HIS A 62 24.53 21.88 -5.60
CA HIS A 62 24.43 21.92 -7.07
C HIS A 62 23.48 20.89 -7.68
N GLU A 63 22.87 20.03 -6.86
CA GLU A 63 22.03 18.90 -7.29
C GLU A 63 20.53 19.28 -7.41
N GLN A 64 20.26 20.47 -7.97
CA GLN A 64 18.92 21.04 -8.01
C GLN A 64 17.90 20.11 -8.67
N SER A 65 18.26 19.46 -9.78
CA SER A 65 17.35 18.57 -10.51
C SER A 65 16.90 17.35 -9.68
N THR A 66 17.80 16.82 -8.83
CA THR A 66 17.47 15.71 -7.93
C THR A 66 16.51 16.16 -6.82
N PHE A 67 16.72 17.35 -6.26
CA PHE A 67 15.81 17.91 -5.26
C PHE A 67 14.41 18.16 -5.84
N ASP A 68 14.34 18.77 -7.02
CA ASP A 68 13.08 19.04 -7.70
C ASP A 68 12.30 17.75 -8.02
N ALA A 69 13.02 16.69 -8.43
CA ALA A 69 12.42 15.39 -8.66
C ALA A 69 11.80 14.80 -7.39
N VAL A 70 12.48 14.88 -6.24
CA VAL A 70 11.98 14.39 -4.94
C VAL A 70 10.78 15.21 -4.47
N VAL A 71 10.85 16.54 -4.57
CA VAL A 71 9.75 17.42 -4.17
C VAL A 71 8.50 17.16 -5.02
N THR A 72 8.65 17.04 -6.34
CA THR A 72 7.56 16.73 -7.27
C THR A 72 6.95 15.35 -7.00
N ALA A 73 7.79 14.33 -6.76
CA ALA A 73 7.31 12.99 -6.45
C ALA A 73 6.55 12.95 -5.10
N ARG A 74 7.04 13.68 -4.09
CA ARG A 74 6.35 13.84 -2.80
C ARG A 74 4.98 14.51 -2.97
N GLU A 75 4.89 15.57 -3.77
CA GLU A 75 3.63 16.26 -4.04
C GLU A 75 2.61 15.29 -4.65
N LYS A 76 3.00 14.52 -5.66
CA LYS A 76 2.15 13.48 -6.25
C LYS A 76 1.72 12.44 -5.23
N ALA A 77 2.62 11.98 -4.37
CA ALA A 77 2.31 11.00 -3.34
C ALA A 77 1.32 11.52 -2.29
N THR A 78 1.32 12.83 -2.00
CA THR A 78 0.40 13.44 -1.03
C THR A 78 -0.95 13.83 -1.63
N THR A 79 -1.06 13.92 -2.96
CA THR A 79 -2.29 14.30 -3.66
C THR A 79 -3.03 13.13 -4.32
N ALA A 80 -2.40 11.96 -4.37
CA ALA A 80 -3.01 10.75 -4.91
C ALA A 80 -4.27 10.36 -4.10
N SER A 81 -5.34 9.96 -4.79
CA SER A 81 -6.64 9.70 -4.17
C SER A 81 -7.20 8.31 -4.48
N THR A 82 -6.71 7.63 -5.50
CA THR A 82 -7.09 6.26 -5.83
C THR A 82 -5.99 5.28 -5.43
N VAL A 83 -6.33 3.99 -5.31
CA VAL A 83 -5.34 2.94 -5.02
C VAL A 83 -4.26 2.90 -6.09
N ALA A 84 -4.65 2.94 -7.37
CA ALA A 84 -3.73 2.93 -8.50
C ALA A 84 -2.83 4.16 -8.54
N ASP A 85 -3.39 5.38 -8.35
CA ASP A 85 -2.59 6.61 -8.33
C ASP A 85 -1.61 6.62 -7.16
N THR A 86 -2.04 6.14 -5.99
CA THR A 86 -1.19 6.05 -4.78
C THR A 86 -0.03 5.08 -5.02
N ALA A 87 -0.30 3.93 -5.64
CA ALA A 87 0.74 2.96 -5.97
C ALA A 87 1.76 3.51 -6.98
N ALA A 88 1.27 4.19 -8.03
CA ALA A 88 2.14 4.84 -9.02
C ALA A 88 2.99 5.96 -8.39
N ALA A 89 2.40 6.81 -7.58
CA ALA A 89 3.08 7.92 -6.90
C ALA A 89 4.13 7.42 -5.89
N ASP A 90 3.85 6.33 -5.16
CA ASP A 90 4.81 5.70 -4.24
C ASP A 90 6.01 5.11 -5.00
N GLY A 91 5.78 4.48 -6.16
CA GLY A 91 6.84 4.03 -7.06
C GLY A 91 7.74 5.18 -7.54
N MET A 92 7.14 6.29 -7.99
CA MET A 92 7.87 7.50 -8.40
C MET A 92 8.69 8.09 -7.26
N LEU A 93 8.13 8.15 -6.04
CA LEU A 93 8.82 8.64 -4.87
C LEU A 93 10.00 7.75 -4.48
N THR A 94 9.84 6.43 -4.55
CA THR A 94 10.91 5.46 -4.31
C THR A 94 12.07 5.69 -5.29
N GLN A 95 11.78 5.88 -6.58
CA GLN A 95 12.81 6.14 -7.59
C GLN A 95 13.52 7.48 -7.34
N ALA A 96 12.81 8.54 -7.02
CA ALA A 96 13.39 9.85 -6.72
C ALA A 96 14.28 9.79 -5.47
N LEU A 97 13.86 9.09 -4.43
CA LEU A 97 14.67 8.89 -3.21
C LEU A 97 15.93 8.07 -3.48
N ARG A 98 15.89 7.05 -4.33
CA ARG A 98 17.09 6.32 -4.76
C ARG A 98 18.10 7.28 -5.44
N GLY A 99 17.62 8.18 -6.29
CA GLY A 99 18.45 9.22 -6.92
C GLY A 99 19.10 10.13 -5.89
N LEU A 100 18.33 10.60 -4.89
CA LEU A 100 18.85 11.45 -3.81
C LEU A 100 19.90 10.73 -2.95
N LEU A 101 19.69 9.47 -2.64
CA LEU A 101 20.65 8.66 -1.88
C LEU A 101 21.93 8.39 -2.69
N ALA A 102 21.82 8.21 -4.01
CA ALA A 102 23.00 8.09 -4.89
C ALA A 102 23.84 9.38 -4.91
N VAL A 103 23.21 10.56 -4.86
CA VAL A 103 23.92 11.82 -4.69
C VAL A 103 24.68 11.84 -3.36
N ALA A 104 24.05 11.42 -2.27
CA ALA A 104 24.67 11.41 -0.95
C ALA A 104 25.95 10.53 -0.89
N GLU A 105 26.03 9.48 -1.71
CA GLU A 105 27.25 8.65 -1.81
C GLU A 105 28.48 9.42 -2.33
N ALA A 106 28.28 10.48 -3.12
CA ALA A 106 29.35 11.33 -3.63
C ALA A 106 29.87 12.35 -2.60
N TYR A 107 29.21 12.48 -1.44
CA TYR A 107 29.54 13.46 -0.40
C TYR A 107 29.87 12.76 0.93
N PRO A 108 31.14 12.42 1.22
CA PRO A 108 31.54 11.66 2.42
C PRO A 108 31.13 12.32 3.74
N ASP A 109 31.20 13.65 3.83
CA ASP A 109 30.82 14.40 5.03
C ASP A 109 29.33 14.32 5.32
N LEU A 110 28.47 14.30 4.28
CA LEU A 110 27.04 14.07 4.41
C LEU A 110 26.77 12.65 4.90
N LYS A 111 27.44 11.67 4.31
CA LYS A 111 27.29 10.26 4.69
C LYS A 111 27.67 10.00 6.14
N ALA A 112 28.63 10.75 6.68
CA ALA A 112 29.05 10.68 8.08
C ALA A 112 28.16 11.49 9.03
N SER A 113 27.22 12.28 8.52
CA SER A 113 26.32 13.09 9.33
C SER A 113 25.33 12.21 10.11
N ALA A 114 25.31 12.38 11.43
CA ALA A 114 24.39 11.65 12.30
C ALA A 114 22.92 11.87 11.94
N ASN A 115 22.55 13.10 11.54
CA ASN A 115 21.19 13.44 11.11
C ASN A 115 20.82 12.71 9.82
N PHE A 116 21.72 12.65 8.84
CA PHE A 116 21.47 11.94 7.59
C PHE A 116 21.31 10.44 7.82
N MET A 117 22.17 9.82 8.63
CA MET A 117 22.08 8.40 8.97
C MET A 117 20.75 8.06 9.69
N SER A 118 20.34 8.90 10.65
CA SER A 118 19.05 8.71 11.35
C SER A 118 17.85 8.80 10.39
N LEU A 119 17.83 9.79 9.49
CA LEU A 119 16.77 9.93 8.48
C LEU A 119 16.74 8.77 7.49
N GLN A 120 17.91 8.26 7.09
CA GLN A 120 18.04 7.09 6.22
C GLN A 120 17.48 5.83 6.91
N GLU A 121 17.77 5.62 8.18
CA GLU A 121 17.26 4.51 8.98
C GLU A 121 15.73 4.59 9.15
N GLU A 122 15.20 5.80 9.44
CA GLU A 122 13.75 6.02 9.53
C GLU A 122 13.05 5.78 8.19
N LEU A 123 13.64 6.22 7.08
CA LEU A 123 13.10 5.95 5.74
C LEU A 123 13.08 4.45 5.43
N ALA A 124 14.18 3.73 5.68
CA ALA A 124 14.25 2.29 5.47
C ALA A 124 13.22 1.53 6.34
N THR A 125 13.07 1.95 7.61
CA THR A 125 12.05 1.41 8.51
C THR A 125 10.64 1.65 7.98
N THR A 126 10.37 2.86 7.47
CA THR A 126 9.05 3.22 6.93
C THR A 126 8.78 2.46 5.63
N GLU A 127 9.77 2.27 4.76
CA GLU A 127 9.65 1.49 3.52
C GLU A 127 9.28 0.03 3.82
N ASN A 128 9.93 -0.59 4.81
CA ASN A 128 9.57 -1.94 5.25
C ASN A 128 8.12 -2.01 5.78
N LYS A 129 7.68 -0.99 6.51
CA LYS A 129 6.30 -0.92 7.01
C LYS A 129 5.29 -0.73 5.87
N VAL A 130 5.61 0.11 4.87
CA VAL A 130 4.79 0.26 3.66
C VAL A 130 4.69 -1.08 2.93
N ALA A 131 5.80 -1.79 2.72
CA ALA A 131 5.81 -3.09 2.05
C ALA A 131 4.93 -4.11 2.79
N PHE A 132 5.04 -4.19 4.11
CA PHE A 132 4.18 -5.06 4.94
C PHE A 132 2.71 -4.68 4.85
N SER A 133 2.38 -3.38 4.97
CA SER A 133 1.01 -2.90 4.89
C SER A 133 0.38 -3.17 3.52
N ARG A 134 1.15 -3.06 2.42
CA ARG A 134 0.70 -3.42 1.06
C ARG A 134 0.38 -4.91 0.95
N GLN A 135 1.25 -5.77 1.46
CA GLN A 135 0.98 -7.21 1.47
C GLN A 135 -0.29 -7.52 2.25
N PHE A 136 -0.42 -6.96 3.45
CA PHE A 136 -1.61 -7.15 4.30
C PHE A 136 -2.89 -6.67 3.61
N TYR A 137 -2.86 -5.50 2.97
CA TYR A 137 -3.98 -4.97 2.17
C TYR A 137 -4.36 -5.92 1.04
N ASN A 138 -3.39 -6.35 0.24
CA ASN A 138 -3.63 -7.24 -0.90
C ASN A 138 -4.19 -8.61 -0.48
N ASP A 139 -3.77 -9.16 0.66
CA ASP A 139 -4.31 -10.42 1.19
C ASP A 139 -5.77 -10.26 1.63
N ASN A 140 -6.13 -9.11 2.21
CA ASN A 140 -7.52 -8.80 2.57
C ASN A 140 -8.38 -8.54 1.32
N VAL A 141 -7.87 -7.81 0.32
CA VAL A 141 -8.54 -7.62 -0.98
C VAL A 141 -8.79 -8.97 -1.64
N ARG A 142 -7.80 -9.86 -1.68
CA ARG A 142 -7.96 -11.22 -2.23
C ARG A 142 -9.08 -11.99 -1.52
N SER A 143 -9.11 -11.92 -0.18
CA SER A 143 -10.11 -12.58 0.65
C SER A 143 -11.52 -12.05 0.37
N LEU A 144 -11.67 -10.71 0.28
CA LEU A 144 -12.92 -10.06 -0.06
C LEU A 144 -13.38 -10.42 -1.47
N ASN A 145 -12.50 -10.24 -2.48
CA ASN A 145 -12.81 -10.48 -3.88
C ASN A 145 -13.19 -11.96 -4.10
N THR A 146 -12.52 -12.88 -3.41
CA THR A 146 -12.89 -14.29 -3.42
C THR A 146 -14.31 -14.51 -2.85
N ALA A 147 -14.63 -13.89 -1.71
CA ALA A 147 -15.94 -14.01 -1.11
C ALA A 147 -17.05 -13.40 -1.98
N VAL A 148 -16.78 -12.29 -2.67
CA VAL A 148 -17.72 -11.66 -3.62
C VAL A 148 -17.98 -12.55 -4.85
N LYS A 149 -16.98 -13.32 -5.29
CA LYS A 149 -17.08 -14.17 -6.50
C LYS A 149 -17.56 -15.58 -6.24
N THR A 150 -17.43 -16.11 -5.01
CA THR A 150 -17.70 -17.52 -4.72
C THR A 150 -19.06 -17.73 -4.06
N ILE A 151 -19.70 -18.88 -4.36
CA ILE A 151 -20.94 -19.34 -3.72
C ILE A 151 -20.62 -19.88 -2.32
N PRO A 152 -21.47 -19.61 -1.30
CA PRO A 152 -22.75 -18.91 -1.37
C PRO A 152 -22.65 -17.39 -1.22
N SER A 153 -21.51 -16.82 -0.85
CA SER A 153 -21.35 -15.41 -0.47
C SER A 153 -21.70 -14.44 -1.59
N SER A 154 -21.45 -14.81 -2.86
CA SER A 154 -21.73 -13.98 -4.03
C SER A 154 -23.20 -13.56 -4.16
N PHE A 155 -24.14 -14.41 -3.73
CA PHE A 155 -25.58 -14.07 -3.72
C PHE A 155 -25.91 -12.95 -2.73
N PHE A 156 -25.07 -12.76 -1.72
CA PHE A 156 -25.28 -11.76 -0.67
C PHE A 156 -24.52 -10.46 -0.92
N ALA A 157 -23.55 -10.44 -1.83
CA ALA A 157 -22.70 -9.29 -2.10
C ALA A 157 -23.52 -8.05 -2.52
N GLY A 158 -24.55 -8.25 -3.37
CA GLY A 158 -25.46 -7.18 -3.78
C GLY A 158 -26.26 -6.59 -2.61
N PHE A 159 -26.79 -7.45 -1.72
CA PHE A 159 -27.52 -7.01 -0.53
C PHE A 159 -26.63 -6.30 0.48
N ALA A 160 -25.39 -6.75 0.63
CA ALA A 160 -24.41 -6.13 1.48
C ALA A 160 -23.78 -4.86 0.86
N LYS A 161 -24.09 -4.55 -0.40
CA LYS A 161 -23.47 -3.46 -1.17
C LYS A 161 -21.94 -3.53 -1.16
N VAL A 162 -21.40 -4.74 -1.21
CA VAL A 162 -19.97 -5.02 -1.23
C VAL A 162 -19.60 -5.44 -2.65
N SER A 163 -18.58 -4.77 -3.20
CA SER A 163 -18.02 -5.06 -4.52
C SER A 163 -16.53 -5.42 -4.41
N GLU A 164 -15.97 -5.89 -5.52
CA GLU A 164 -14.55 -6.11 -5.63
C GLU A 164 -13.76 -4.83 -5.38
N ARG A 165 -12.57 -4.99 -4.80
CA ARG A 165 -11.61 -3.91 -4.54
C ARG A 165 -10.36 -4.12 -5.38
N GLU A 166 -9.71 -3.02 -5.75
CA GLU A 166 -8.46 -3.03 -6.49
C GLU A 166 -7.29 -3.46 -5.61
N PHE A 167 -6.34 -4.18 -6.22
CA PHE A 167 -5.06 -4.48 -5.57
C PHE A 167 -4.13 -3.27 -5.61
N TYR A 168 -3.30 -3.17 -4.59
CA TYR A 168 -2.18 -2.23 -4.60
C TYR A 168 -1.03 -2.85 -5.41
N GLU A 169 -0.91 -2.45 -6.66
CA GLU A 169 0.14 -2.93 -7.57
C GLU A 169 1.13 -1.81 -7.84
N VAL A 170 2.39 -2.01 -7.48
CA VAL A 170 3.48 -1.12 -7.90
C VAL A 170 4.00 -1.67 -9.22
N GLU A 171 3.79 -0.92 -10.29
CA GLU A 171 4.42 -1.22 -11.56
C GLU A 171 5.92 -0.88 -11.47
N ASP A 172 6.76 -1.85 -11.11
CA ASP A 172 8.19 -1.73 -11.38
C ASP A 172 8.44 -2.22 -12.81
N PRO A 173 8.84 -1.35 -13.75
CA PRO A 173 9.15 -1.76 -15.11
C PRO A 173 10.26 -2.82 -15.18
N GLN A 174 11.08 -2.97 -14.14
CA GLN A 174 12.16 -3.95 -14.06
C GLN A 174 11.64 -5.35 -13.70
N ASP A 175 10.52 -5.46 -12.98
CA ASP A 175 9.91 -6.75 -12.63
C ASP A 175 9.26 -7.44 -13.85
N ARG A 176 9.03 -6.71 -14.94
CA ARG A 176 8.53 -7.28 -16.21
C ARG A 176 9.64 -7.90 -17.09
N ASN A 177 10.90 -7.64 -16.78
CA ASN A 177 12.01 -8.25 -17.52
C ASN A 177 12.28 -9.65 -16.97
N VAL A 178 11.88 -10.66 -17.75
CA VAL A 178 12.30 -12.06 -17.52
C VAL A 178 13.83 -12.07 -17.54
N PRO A 179 14.53 -12.54 -16.49
CA PRO A 179 15.99 -12.64 -16.52
C PRO A 179 16.39 -13.55 -17.68
N ASN A 180 17.12 -13.00 -18.65
CA ASN A 180 17.74 -13.79 -19.69
C ASN A 180 18.85 -14.64 -19.08
N VAL A 181 18.53 -15.89 -18.76
CA VAL A 181 19.54 -16.88 -18.38
C VAL A 181 20.16 -17.42 -19.64
N SER A 182 21.34 -16.88 -20.01
CA SER A 182 22.16 -17.48 -21.07
C SER A 182 23.05 -18.55 -20.42
N PHE A 183 22.80 -19.81 -20.72
CA PHE A 183 23.74 -20.89 -20.41
C PHE A 183 24.79 -20.92 -21.55
N ASN A 184 25.99 -20.36 -21.29
CA ASN A 184 27.19 -20.63 -22.09
C ASN A 184 27.96 -21.76 -21.43
#